data_cdc02699556897a76bfb3ede712f5190
#
_entry.id   cdc02699556897a76bfb3ede712f5190
#
_cell.length_a   1.000
_cell.length_b   1.000
_cell.length_c   1.000
_cell.angle_alpha   90.00
_cell.angle_beta   90.00
_cell.angle_gamma   90.00
#
_symmetry.space_group_name_H-M   'P 1'
#
loop_
_entity.id
_entity.type
_entity.pdbx_description
1 polymer ?
#
loop_
_entity_poly.entity_id
_entity_poly.type
_entity_poly.pdbx_seq_one_letter_code
_entity_poly.pdbx_strand_id
1 'polypeptide(L)'
;MLSKIPINIEKIKPEDIDKEIIRAGLIAELDAINLYEEMAALAKKDIIKKVLLDIAKEEKEHVGEFQTLLLMFDKEQVEELEEGKEEVEELMK
;
A
#
# COMPACT_ATOMS: atom_id res chain seq x y z
N MET A 1 11.54 6.37 -4.09
CA MET A 1 10.95 5.20 -3.46
C MET A 1 12.01 4.33 -2.83
N LEU A 2 11.75 3.80 -1.66
CA LEU A 2 12.73 3.03 -0.89
C LEU A 2 12.79 1.57 -1.30
N SER A 3 11.69 1.01 -1.80
CA SER A 3 11.66 -0.38 -2.22
C SER A 3 11.52 -0.52 -3.73
N LYS A 4 11.93 -1.68 -4.23
CA LYS A 4 11.83 -2.00 -5.64
C LYS A 4 10.47 -2.67 -5.88
N ILE A 5 9.71 -2.16 -6.84
CA ILE A 5 8.40 -2.73 -7.18
C ILE A 5 8.61 -4.10 -7.83
N PRO A 6 8.08 -5.19 -7.26
CA PRO A 6 8.32 -6.54 -7.73
C PRO A 6 7.41 -6.93 -8.90
N ILE A 7 7.54 -6.24 -10.03
CA ILE A 7 6.75 -6.54 -11.21
C ILE A 7 7.69 -6.94 -12.35
N ASN A 8 7.38 -8.03 -13.03
CA ASN A 8 8.10 -8.51 -14.19
C ASN A 8 7.10 -8.81 -15.29
N ILE A 9 6.95 -7.86 -16.20
CA ILE A 9 5.92 -7.89 -17.25
C ILE A 9 6.04 -9.13 -18.14
N GLU A 10 7.25 -9.61 -18.40
CA GLU A 10 7.48 -10.76 -19.27
C GLU A 10 6.94 -12.08 -18.69
N LYS A 11 6.80 -12.16 -17.38
CA LYS A 11 6.34 -13.36 -16.67
C LYS A 11 4.86 -13.31 -16.28
N ILE A 12 4.19 -12.20 -16.54
CA ILE A 12 2.80 -12.03 -16.14
C ILE A 12 1.87 -12.59 -17.22
N LYS A 13 0.94 -13.42 -16.81
CA LYS A 13 -0.11 -13.90 -17.70
C LYS A 13 -1.05 -12.73 -18.02
N PRO A 14 -1.56 -12.63 -19.26
CA PRO A 14 -2.47 -11.53 -19.65
C PRO A 14 -3.65 -11.34 -18.71
N GLU A 15 -4.25 -12.40 -18.20
CA GLU A 15 -5.38 -12.34 -17.28
C GLU A 15 -5.02 -11.80 -15.89
N ASP A 16 -3.73 -11.79 -15.53
CA ASP A 16 -3.26 -11.33 -14.22
C ASP A 16 -2.64 -9.93 -14.26
N ILE A 17 -2.49 -9.32 -15.43
CA ILE A 17 -1.82 -8.01 -15.57
C ILE A 17 -2.46 -6.94 -14.69
N ASP A 18 -3.78 -6.78 -14.76
CA ASP A 18 -4.45 -5.73 -13.99
C ASP A 18 -4.31 -5.94 -12.50
N LYS A 19 -4.44 -7.18 -12.05
CA LYS A 19 -4.27 -7.52 -10.64
C LYS A 19 -2.86 -7.19 -10.14
N GLU A 20 -1.84 -7.52 -10.93
CA GLU A 20 -0.46 -7.23 -10.53
C GLU A 20 -0.15 -5.74 -10.59
N ILE A 21 -0.74 -4.99 -11.52
CA ILE A 21 -0.64 -3.54 -11.55
C ILE A 21 -1.20 -2.93 -10.26
N ILE A 22 -2.36 -3.40 -9.84
CA ILE A 22 -2.99 -2.92 -8.59
C ILE A 22 -2.11 -3.23 -7.38
N ARG A 23 -1.57 -4.44 -7.32
CA ARG A 23 -0.64 -4.83 -6.23
C ARG A 23 0.61 -3.97 -6.23
N ALA A 24 1.18 -3.70 -7.39
CA ALA A 24 2.35 -2.84 -7.52
C ALA A 24 2.04 -1.41 -7.04
N GLY A 25 0.84 -0.90 -7.39
CA GLY A 25 0.39 0.40 -6.91
C GLY A 25 0.28 0.45 -5.40
N LEU A 26 -0.29 -0.59 -4.80
CA LEU A 26 -0.44 -0.68 -3.34
C LEU A 26 0.93 -0.70 -2.65
N ILE A 27 1.88 -1.47 -3.17
CA ILE A 27 3.24 -1.52 -2.63
C ILE A 27 3.89 -0.14 -2.72
N ALA A 28 3.74 0.54 -3.86
CA ALA A 28 4.31 1.86 -4.08
C ALA A 28 3.76 2.89 -3.09
N GLU A 29 2.45 2.85 -2.80
CA GLU A 29 1.84 3.78 -1.86
C GLU A 29 2.31 3.53 -0.42
N LEU A 30 2.40 2.28 -0.01
CA LEU A 30 2.91 1.93 1.32
C LEU A 30 4.37 2.38 1.49
N ASP A 31 5.18 2.19 0.46
CA ASP A 31 6.57 2.63 0.44
C ASP A 31 6.67 4.17 0.51
N ALA A 32 5.80 4.87 -0.21
CA ALA A 32 5.75 6.33 -0.19
C ALA A 32 5.38 6.87 1.19
N ILE A 33 4.44 6.23 1.90
CA ILE A 33 4.09 6.61 3.27
C ILE A 33 5.34 6.57 4.17
N ASN A 34 6.09 5.48 4.12
CA ASN A 34 7.32 5.35 4.89
C ASN A 34 8.31 6.47 4.55
N LEU A 35 8.49 6.74 3.26
CA LEU A 35 9.40 7.78 2.81
C LEU A 35 9.04 9.16 3.37
N TYR A 36 7.77 9.55 3.23
CA TYR A 36 7.33 10.87 3.67
C TYR A 36 7.34 11.01 5.18
N GLU A 37 6.99 9.98 5.92
CA GLU A 37 7.05 10.00 7.39
C GLU A 37 8.49 10.09 7.87
N GLU A 38 9.42 9.36 7.24
CA GLU A 38 10.84 9.44 7.58
C GLU A 38 11.41 10.82 7.28
N MET A 39 11.10 11.39 6.12
CA MET A 39 11.54 12.74 5.77
C MET A 39 10.97 13.78 6.73
N ALA A 40 9.71 13.64 7.13
CA ALA A 40 9.11 14.54 8.11
C ALA A 40 9.85 14.49 9.45
N ALA A 41 10.25 13.30 9.88
CA ALA A 41 11.01 13.12 11.12
C ALA A 41 12.39 13.81 11.06
N LEU A 42 12.99 13.86 9.87
CA LEU A 42 14.31 14.46 9.67
C LEU A 42 14.26 15.98 9.41
N ALA A 43 13.15 16.50 8.93
CA ALA A 43 13.02 17.91 8.56
C ALA A 43 13.15 18.80 9.79
N LYS A 44 13.79 19.96 9.62
CA LYS A 44 14.01 20.90 10.71
C LYS A 44 12.94 21.98 10.80
N LYS A 45 12.39 22.38 9.65
CA LYS A 45 11.36 23.44 9.60
C LYS A 45 9.98 22.84 9.77
N ASP A 46 9.18 23.42 10.68
CA ASP A 46 7.84 22.93 10.97
C ASP A 46 6.93 22.88 9.74
N ILE A 47 7.02 23.88 8.87
CA ILE A 47 6.19 23.91 7.67
C ILE A 47 6.51 22.72 6.74
N ILE A 48 7.78 22.34 6.65
CA ILE A 48 8.21 21.19 5.85
C ILE A 48 7.65 19.90 6.45
N LYS A 49 7.76 19.75 7.78
CA LYS A 49 7.20 18.59 8.48
C LYS A 49 5.69 18.45 8.22
N LYS A 50 4.97 19.56 8.35
CA LYS A 50 3.51 19.56 8.16
C LYS A 50 3.11 19.17 6.75
N VAL A 51 3.80 19.70 5.75
CA VAL A 51 3.52 19.36 4.36
C VAL A 51 3.80 17.89 4.08
N LEU A 52 4.94 17.37 4.56
CA LEU A 52 5.31 15.98 4.36
C LEU A 52 4.32 15.02 5.04
N LEU A 53 3.86 15.36 6.24
CA LEU A 53 2.87 14.54 6.93
C LEU A 53 1.50 14.59 6.26
N ASP A 54 1.16 15.73 5.66
CA ASP A 54 -0.07 15.87 4.89
C ASP A 54 -0.01 15.00 3.64
N ILE A 55 1.14 15.00 2.95
CA ILE A 55 1.35 14.13 1.79
C ILE A 55 1.25 12.65 2.20
N ALA A 56 1.87 12.27 3.31
CA ALA A 56 1.79 10.89 3.82
C ALA A 56 0.34 10.48 4.09
N LYS A 57 -0.47 11.38 4.61
CA LYS A 57 -1.90 11.15 4.85
C LYS A 57 -2.65 10.90 3.54
N GLU A 58 -2.34 11.69 2.51
CA GLU A 58 -2.93 11.50 1.17
C GLU A 58 -2.55 10.14 0.58
N GLU A 59 -1.31 9.70 0.79
CA GLU A 59 -0.87 8.38 0.34
C GLU A 59 -1.64 7.25 1.04
N LYS A 60 -2.04 7.44 2.29
CA LYS A 60 -2.89 6.48 3.00
C LYS A 60 -4.27 6.35 2.36
N GLU A 61 -4.80 7.45 1.85
CA GLU A 61 -6.06 7.43 1.08
C GLU A 61 -5.87 6.65 -0.22
N HIS A 62 -4.74 6.84 -0.91
CA HIS A 62 -4.42 6.08 -2.12
C HIS A 62 -4.31 4.58 -1.85
N VAL A 63 -3.78 4.19 -0.69
CA VAL A 63 -3.79 2.78 -0.26
C VAL A 63 -5.22 2.24 -0.27
N GLY A 64 -6.17 3.02 0.26
CA GLY A 64 -7.59 2.64 0.26
C GLY A 64 -8.15 2.48 -1.15
N GLU A 65 -7.76 3.35 -2.07
CA GLU A 65 -8.20 3.26 -3.47
C GLU A 65 -7.68 1.99 -4.13
N PHE A 66 -6.38 1.71 -4.02
CA PHE A 66 -5.80 0.48 -4.58
C PHE A 66 -6.34 -0.78 -3.92
N GLN A 67 -6.54 -0.75 -2.60
CA GLN A 67 -7.11 -1.90 -1.90
C GLN A 67 -8.53 -2.19 -2.37
N THR A 68 -9.33 -1.14 -2.54
CA THR A 68 -10.70 -1.30 -3.06
C THR A 68 -10.69 -1.95 -4.44
N LEU A 69 -9.81 -1.48 -5.33
CA LEU A 69 -9.67 -2.08 -6.65
C LEU A 69 -9.23 -3.54 -6.57
N LEU A 70 -8.25 -3.84 -5.71
CA LEU A 70 -7.76 -5.21 -5.54
C LEU A 70 -8.88 -6.15 -5.12
N LEU A 71 -9.70 -5.74 -4.17
CA LEU A 71 -10.80 -6.56 -3.66
C LEU A 71 -11.93 -6.76 -4.67
N MET A 72 -12.04 -5.85 -5.65
CA MET A 72 -13.02 -6.02 -6.74
C MET A 72 -12.60 -7.12 -7.72
N PHE A 73 -11.30 -7.38 -7.87
CA PHE A 73 -10.79 -8.29 -8.88
C PHE A 73 -10.09 -9.53 -8.31
N ASP A 74 -10.02 -9.66 -6.99
CA ASP A 74 -9.36 -10.79 -6.34
C ASP A 74 -10.21 -11.32 -5.19
N LYS A 75 -11.10 -12.23 -5.52
CA LYS A 75 -12.04 -12.80 -4.54
C LYS A 75 -11.32 -13.56 -3.42
N GLU A 76 -10.27 -14.29 -3.76
CA GLU A 76 -9.45 -15.00 -2.76
C GLU A 76 -8.85 -14.03 -1.76
N GLN A 77 -8.39 -12.86 -2.23
CA GLN A 77 -7.83 -11.84 -1.35
C GLN A 77 -8.86 -11.32 -0.34
N VAL A 78 -10.13 -11.18 -0.76
CA VAL A 78 -11.21 -10.79 0.15
C VAL A 78 -11.36 -11.81 1.26
N GLU A 79 -11.40 -13.08 0.91
CA GLU A 79 -11.57 -14.19 1.87
C GLU A 79 -10.38 -14.28 2.83
N GLU A 80 -9.17 -14.18 2.29
CA GLU A 80 -7.96 -14.31 3.10
C GLU A 80 -7.71 -13.10 4.00
N LEU A 81 -8.13 -11.90 3.62
CA LEU A 81 -8.07 -10.74 4.49
C LEU A 81 -8.95 -10.94 5.73
N GLU A 82 -10.11 -11.53 5.57
CA GLU A 82 -11.01 -11.81 6.70
C GLU A 82 -10.40 -12.87 7.61
N GLU A 83 -9.84 -13.94 7.05
CA GLU A 83 -9.14 -14.98 7.82
C GLU A 83 -7.96 -14.39 8.60
N GLY A 84 -7.17 -13.55 7.95
CA GLY A 84 -6.03 -12.89 8.60
C GLY A 84 -6.46 -12.01 9.76
N LYS A 85 -7.57 -11.27 9.59
CA LYS A 85 -8.13 -10.45 10.64
C LYS A 85 -8.55 -11.30 11.84
N GLU A 86 -9.24 -12.40 11.60
CA GLU A 86 -9.68 -13.32 12.65
C GLU A 86 -8.49 -13.93 13.41
N GLU A 87 -7.42 -14.27 12.70
CA GLU A 87 -6.21 -14.81 13.33
C GLU A 87 -5.58 -13.80 14.29
N VAL A 88 -5.51 -12.53 13.89
CA VAL A 88 -4.99 -11.47 14.76
C VAL A 88 -5.88 -11.29 16.00
N GLU A 89 -7.20 -11.25 15.79
CA GLU A 89 -8.15 -11.11 16.90
C GLU A 89 -8.05 -12.27 17.88
N GLU A 90 -7.84 -13.49 17.39
CA GLU A 90 -7.66 -14.67 18.24
C GLU A 90 -6.40 -14.56 19.12
N LEU A 91 -5.31 -14.03 18.56
CA LEU A 91 -4.07 -13.84 19.30
C LEU A 91 -4.18 -12.75 20.37
N MET A 92 -5.16 -11.87 20.26
CA MET A 92 -5.37 -10.78 21.21
C MET A 92 -6.18 -11.19 22.44
N LYS A 93 -6.75 -12.37 22.46
CA LYS A 93 -7.55 -12.87 23.59
C LYS A 93 -6.69 -13.31 24.76
#